data_a5ec0d4beac4807f0dde76342247414c
#
_entry.id   a5ec0d4beac4807f0dde76342247414c
#
_cell.length_a   1.000
_cell.length_b   1.000
_cell.length_c   1.000
_cell.angle_alpha   90.00
_cell.angle_beta   90.00
_cell.angle_gamma   90.00
#
_symmetry.space_group_name_H-M   'P 1'
#
loop_
_entity.id
_entity.type
_entity.pdbx_description
1 polymer ?
#
loop_
_entity_poly.entity_id
_entity_poly.type
_entity_poly.pdbx_seq_one_letter_code
_entity_poly.pdbx_strand_id
1 'polypeptide(L)'
;FRSFRILFKQMESLYINTPPERIEGGLSFQHGFSTVVAAKHIGQDCRIFQQVTIGFNGTEQPVLEDRVEVSAGAIVIGNVCLHSDCVVGAGAVVVNDVNENTVVVGVPAKPIRLNRE
;
A
#
# COMPACT_ATOMS: atom_id res chain seq x y z
N PHE A 1 21.51 -4.41 -13.60
CA PHE A 1 21.43 -3.06 -13.06
C PHE A 1 20.94 -2.06 -14.07
N ARG A 2 21.40 -2.19 -15.27
CA ARG A 2 20.93 -1.36 -16.36
C ARG A 2 19.44 -1.59 -16.61
N SER A 3 19.01 -2.84 -16.52
CA SER A 3 17.58 -3.17 -16.63
C SER A 3 16.75 -2.47 -15.56
N PHE A 4 17.32 -2.40 -14.36
CA PHE A 4 16.64 -1.75 -13.25
C PHE A 4 16.45 -0.26 -13.54
N ARG A 5 17.45 0.38 -14.13
CA ARG A 5 17.34 1.79 -14.46
C ARG A 5 16.30 2.05 -15.52
N ILE A 6 16.20 1.15 -16.51
CA ILE A 6 15.18 1.28 -17.54
C ILE A 6 13.79 1.15 -16.92
N LEU A 7 13.63 0.20 -16.01
CA LEU A 7 12.37 0.01 -15.33
C LEU A 7 11.98 1.26 -14.55
N PHE A 8 12.92 1.86 -13.83
CA PHE A 8 12.65 3.08 -13.10
C PHE A 8 12.27 4.23 -14.01
N LYS A 9 12.89 4.29 -15.18
CA LYS A 9 12.55 5.34 -16.12
C LYS A 9 11.12 5.22 -16.59
N GLN A 10 10.64 4.01 -16.78
CA GLN A 10 9.26 3.78 -17.16
C GLN A 10 8.28 4.05 -16.03
N MET A 11 8.78 4.06 -14.79
CA MET A 11 7.96 4.28 -13.60
C MET A 11 8.44 5.51 -12.85
N GLU A 12 8.78 6.56 -13.61
CA GLU A 12 9.41 7.73 -12.99
C GLU A 12 8.49 8.45 -11.99
N SER A 13 7.19 8.21 -12.05
CA SER A 13 6.25 8.79 -11.09
C SER A 13 6.01 7.88 -9.88
N LEU A 14 6.75 6.80 -9.74
CA LEU A 14 6.70 5.93 -8.56
C LEU A 14 7.77 6.39 -7.59
N TYR A 15 7.37 6.71 -6.38
CA TYR A 15 8.28 7.14 -5.34
C TYR A 15 8.16 6.24 -4.12
N ILE A 16 9.24 5.56 -3.77
CA ILE A 16 9.28 4.67 -2.61
C ILE A 16 10.25 5.22 -1.60
N ASN A 17 9.73 5.56 -0.43
CA ASN A 17 10.52 6.11 0.67
C ASN A 17 10.64 5.13 1.84
N THR A 18 10.25 3.89 1.64
CA THR A 18 10.41 2.84 2.64
C THR A 18 11.77 2.20 2.44
N PRO A 19 12.61 2.12 3.48
CA PRO A 19 13.92 1.50 3.34
C PRO A 19 13.80 0.05 2.86
N PRO A 20 14.66 -0.41 1.95
CA PRO A 20 14.56 -1.76 1.42
C PRO A 20 14.56 -2.85 2.48
N GLU A 21 15.30 -2.65 3.58
CA GLU A 21 15.35 -3.66 4.63
C GLU A 21 14.03 -3.80 5.39
N ARG A 22 13.10 -2.88 5.17
CA ARG A 22 11.77 -2.93 5.78
C ARG A 22 10.70 -3.39 4.79
N ILE A 23 11.10 -3.81 3.62
CA ILE A 23 10.21 -4.37 2.61
C ILE A 23 10.55 -5.83 2.46
N GLU A 24 9.60 -6.71 2.76
CA GLU A 24 9.80 -8.12 2.59
C GLU A 24 9.57 -8.49 1.13
N GLY A 25 9.73 -9.77 0.79
CA GLY A 25 9.72 -10.18 -0.61
C GLY A 25 8.34 -10.08 -1.26
N GLY A 26 8.35 -10.02 -2.57
CA GLY A 26 7.12 -10.17 -3.34
C GLY A 26 6.28 -8.93 -3.53
N LEU A 27 6.78 -7.77 -3.13
CA LEU A 27 6.03 -6.52 -3.38
C LEU A 27 5.89 -6.30 -4.88
N SER A 28 4.67 -6.05 -5.33
CA SER A 28 4.41 -5.78 -6.74
C SER A 28 3.57 -4.52 -6.90
N PHE A 29 3.79 -3.86 -8.03
CA PHE A 29 3.04 -2.68 -8.41
C PHE A 29 2.27 -2.97 -9.69
N GLN A 30 0.98 -2.67 -9.66
CA GLN A 30 0.14 -2.75 -10.85
C GLN A 30 0.03 -1.33 -11.40
N HIS A 31 0.70 -1.08 -12.52
CA HIS A 31 0.71 0.25 -13.13
C HIS A 31 1.19 1.33 -12.16
N GLY A 32 2.36 1.19 -11.60
CA GLY A 32 2.83 2.00 -10.47
C GLY A 32 3.03 3.50 -10.67
N PHE A 33 2.32 4.15 -11.60
CA PHE A 33 2.49 5.58 -11.82
C PHE A 33 1.73 6.41 -10.77
N SER A 34 2.25 7.61 -10.52
CA SER A 34 1.67 8.57 -9.57
C SER A 34 1.46 7.95 -8.19
N THR A 35 2.43 7.13 -7.76
CA THR A 35 2.33 6.34 -6.53
C THR A 35 3.42 6.75 -5.57
N VAL A 36 3.04 6.99 -4.31
CA VAL A 36 3.98 7.31 -3.24
C VAL A 36 3.83 6.27 -2.16
N VAL A 37 4.94 5.63 -1.79
CA VAL A 37 4.94 4.62 -0.75
C VAL A 37 5.95 5.01 0.32
N ALA A 38 5.45 5.38 1.47
CA ALA A 38 6.28 5.75 2.62
C ALA A 38 5.76 5.04 3.86
N ALA A 39 5.76 3.72 3.82
CA ALA A 39 5.32 2.88 4.91
C ALA A 39 6.46 2.62 5.88
N LYS A 40 6.12 2.34 7.13
CA LYS A 40 7.11 1.95 8.12
C LYS A 40 7.63 0.56 7.83
N HIS A 41 6.78 -0.33 7.36
CA HIS A 41 7.13 -1.71 7.06
C HIS A 41 6.13 -2.26 6.05
N ILE A 42 6.60 -3.10 5.13
CA ILE A 42 5.76 -3.77 4.15
C ILE A 42 6.07 -5.25 4.20
N GLY A 43 5.05 -6.05 4.50
CA GLY A 43 5.19 -7.49 4.60
C GLY A 43 5.32 -8.16 3.24
N GLN A 44 5.16 -9.50 3.23
CA GLN A 44 5.37 -10.28 2.03
C GLN A 44 4.19 -10.18 1.07
N ASP A 45 4.50 -10.19 -0.21
CA ASP A 45 3.53 -10.37 -1.30
C ASP A 45 2.42 -9.33 -1.30
N CYS A 46 2.73 -8.11 -0.91
CA CYS A 46 1.78 -7.01 -1.00
C CYS A 46 1.63 -6.54 -2.44
N ARG A 47 0.46 -6.01 -2.78
CA ARG A 47 0.19 -5.45 -4.11
C ARG A 47 -0.32 -4.03 -3.97
N ILE A 48 0.28 -3.13 -4.71
CA ILE A 48 -0.06 -1.72 -4.70
C ILE A 48 -0.35 -1.28 -6.13
N PHE A 49 -1.51 -0.67 -6.32
CA PHE A 49 -1.93 -0.22 -7.64
C PHE A 49 -1.51 1.22 -7.86
N GLN A 50 -1.87 1.77 -9.02
CA GLN A 50 -1.48 3.13 -9.39
C GLN A 50 -2.20 4.18 -8.54
N GLN A 51 -1.60 5.35 -8.46
CA GLN A 51 -2.16 6.54 -7.80
C GLN A 51 -2.44 6.32 -6.31
N VAL A 52 -1.69 5.41 -5.69
CA VAL A 52 -1.81 5.13 -4.26
C VAL A 52 -0.89 6.05 -3.49
N THR A 53 -1.34 6.51 -2.34
CA THR A 53 -0.51 7.24 -1.40
C THR A 53 -0.49 6.50 -0.07
N ILE A 54 0.69 6.07 0.34
CA ILE A 54 0.90 5.51 1.67
C ILE A 54 1.90 6.44 2.33
N GLY A 55 1.48 7.13 3.38
CA GLY A 55 2.29 8.22 3.85
C GLY A 55 2.17 8.55 5.33
N PHE A 56 2.93 9.57 5.70
CA PHE A 56 3.04 10.03 7.06
C PHE A 56 1.81 10.83 7.51
N ASN A 57 1.55 10.77 8.80
CA ASN A 57 0.79 11.79 9.49
C ASN A 57 1.70 12.27 10.63
N GLY A 58 2.31 13.42 10.45
CA GLY A 58 3.36 13.84 11.38
C GLY A 58 4.57 12.92 11.23
N THR A 59 4.90 12.18 12.29
CA THR A 59 6.02 11.23 12.27
C THR A 59 5.55 9.79 12.15
N GLU A 60 4.25 9.55 12.04
CA GLU A 60 3.69 8.21 12.06
C GLU A 60 3.47 7.70 10.65
N GLN A 61 3.81 6.44 10.44
CA GLN A 61 3.71 5.79 9.14
C GLN A 61 2.92 4.49 9.22
N PRO A 62 2.23 4.13 8.14
CA PRO A 62 1.50 2.86 8.11
C PRO A 62 2.42 1.65 8.11
N VAL A 63 1.87 0.55 8.62
CA VAL A 63 2.48 -0.78 8.53
C VAL A 63 1.55 -1.65 7.69
N LEU A 64 2.13 -2.33 6.70
CA LEU A 64 1.41 -3.31 5.91
C LEU A 64 1.93 -4.69 6.29
N GLU A 65 1.01 -5.58 6.70
CA GLU A 65 1.38 -6.96 6.94
C GLU A 65 1.39 -7.72 5.62
N ASP A 66 1.21 -9.04 5.66
CA ASP A 66 1.43 -9.85 4.46
C ASP A 66 0.21 -9.84 3.54
N ARG A 67 0.46 -9.90 2.25
CA ARG A 67 -0.56 -10.06 1.21
C ARG A 67 -1.65 -9.00 1.27
N VAL A 68 -1.27 -7.79 1.62
CA VAL A 68 -2.18 -6.64 1.63
C VAL A 68 -2.28 -6.09 0.22
N GLU A 69 -3.49 -5.78 -0.21
CA GLU A 69 -3.72 -5.16 -1.50
C GLU A 69 -4.26 -3.75 -1.29
N VAL A 70 -3.61 -2.77 -1.91
CA VAL A 70 -4.05 -1.37 -1.88
C VAL A 70 -4.43 -0.98 -3.29
N SER A 71 -5.71 -0.80 -3.53
CA SER A 71 -6.23 -0.58 -4.87
C SER A 71 -6.07 0.85 -5.34
N ALA A 72 -6.33 1.07 -6.62
CA ALA A 72 -6.02 2.34 -7.29
C ALA A 72 -6.63 3.55 -6.59
N GLY A 73 -5.83 4.58 -6.44
CA GLY A 73 -6.27 5.85 -5.87
C GLY A 73 -6.49 5.87 -4.37
N ALA A 74 -6.21 4.77 -3.68
CA ALA A 74 -6.40 4.72 -2.24
C ALA A 74 -5.34 5.54 -1.51
N ILE A 75 -5.71 6.02 -0.33
CA ILE A 75 -4.82 6.81 0.52
C ILE A 75 -4.78 6.16 1.88
N VAL A 76 -3.58 5.84 2.37
CA VAL A 76 -3.38 5.21 3.68
C VAL A 76 -2.40 6.09 4.44
N ILE A 77 -2.85 6.68 5.52
CA ILE A 77 -2.07 7.72 6.19
C ILE A 77 -2.01 7.49 7.69
N GLY A 78 -0.81 7.63 8.23
CA GLY A 78 -0.60 7.74 9.66
C GLY A 78 -0.34 6.43 10.36
N ASN A 79 -0.57 6.42 11.65
CA ASN A 79 -0.27 5.27 12.50
C ASN A 79 -1.37 4.22 12.38
N VAL A 80 -1.42 3.55 11.23
CA VAL A 80 -2.42 2.52 10.98
C VAL A 80 -1.71 1.23 10.61
N CYS A 81 -2.35 0.12 10.91
CA CYS A 81 -1.86 -1.20 10.52
C CYS A 81 -2.87 -1.85 9.59
N LEU A 82 -2.41 -2.20 8.41
CA LEU A 82 -3.20 -3.00 7.47
C LEU A 82 -2.81 -4.45 7.72
N HIS A 83 -3.69 -5.19 8.37
CA HIS A 83 -3.39 -6.57 8.75
C HIS A 83 -3.44 -7.49 7.54
N SER A 84 -2.88 -8.68 7.69
CA SER A 84 -2.68 -9.60 6.57
C SER A 84 -3.96 -9.88 5.80
N ASP A 85 -3.82 -10.00 4.49
CA ASP A 85 -4.91 -10.37 3.59
C ASP A 85 -6.05 -9.37 3.52
N CYS A 86 -5.86 -8.15 4.00
CA CYS A 86 -6.89 -7.12 3.83
C CYS A 86 -6.77 -6.48 2.45
N VAL A 87 -7.87 -5.89 2.01
CA VAL A 87 -7.93 -5.17 0.74
C VAL A 87 -8.48 -3.77 0.99
N VAL A 88 -7.72 -2.78 0.56
CA VAL A 88 -8.18 -1.39 0.58
C VAL A 88 -8.74 -1.10 -0.80
N GLY A 89 -10.02 -0.83 -0.88
CA GLY A 89 -10.70 -0.61 -2.16
C GLY A 89 -10.26 0.68 -2.85
N ALA A 90 -10.55 0.75 -4.15
CA ALA A 90 -10.16 1.90 -4.95
C ALA A 90 -10.74 3.19 -4.37
N GLY A 91 -9.89 4.21 -4.28
CA GLY A 91 -10.29 5.53 -3.80
C GLY A 91 -10.58 5.63 -2.30
N ALA A 92 -10.38 4.57 -1.55
CA ALA A 92 -10.62 4.58 -0.11
C ALA A 92 -9.57 5.43 0.62
N VAL A 93 -9.97 6.03 1.73
CA VAL A 93 -9.05 6.78 2.58
C VAL A 93 -9.01 6.11 3.95
N VAL A 94 -7.88 5.48 4.26
CA VAL A 94 -7.71 4.70 5.47
C VAL A 94 -7.01 5.54 6.52
N VAL A 95 -7.68 5.75 7.65
CA VAL A 95 -7.14 6.49 8.78
C VAL A 95 -7.21 5.70 10.08
N ASN A 96 -7.67 4.45 10.01
CA ASN A 96 -7.72 3.53 11.15
C ASN A 96 -7.23 2.17 10.72
N ASP A 97 -6.89 1.33 11.69
CA ASP A 97 -6.44 -0.03 11.41
C ASP A 97 -7.49 -0.80 10.61
N VAL A 98 -7.02 -1.68 9.76
CA VAL A 98 -7.88 -2.57 8.98
C VAL A 98 -7.61 -4.00 9.43
N ASN A 99 -8.65 -4.69 9.84
CA ASN A 99 -8.53 -6.06 10.33
C ASN A 99 -8.11 -7.01 9.22
N GLU A 100 -7.51 -8.13 9.62
CA GLU A 100 -7.09 -9.10 8.62
C GLU A 100 -8.28 -9.62 7.84
N ASN A 101 -8.01 -9.98 6.62
CA ASN A 101 -8.97 -10.67 5.76
C ASN A 101 -10.25 -9.86 5.53
N THR A 102 -10.13 -8.54 5.50
CA THR A 102 -11.27 -7.62 5.42
C THR A 102 -11.10 -6.70 4.23
N VAL A 103 -12.19 -6.40 3.55
CA VAL A 103 -12.22 -5.40 2.48
C VAL A 103 -12.85 -4.13 3.01
N VAL A 104 -12.13 -3.02 2.88
CA VAL A 104 -12.63 -1.71 3.30
C VAL A 104 -12.75 -0.79 2.10
N VAL A 105 -13.77 0.07 2.11
CA VAL A 105 -14.00 1.06 1.05
C VAL A 105 -14.48 2.36 1.66
N GLY A 106 -14.37 3.43 0.89
CA GLY A 106 -15.00 4.70 1.22
C GLY A 106 -14.07 5.70 1.87
N VAL A 107 -14.63 6.86 2.18
CA VAL A 107 -13.94 7.99 2.81
C VAL A 107 -14.77 8.47 4.01
N PRO A 108 -14.37 8.16 5.25
CA PRO A 108 -13.28 7.26 5.65
C PRO A 108 -13.61 5.80 5.34
N ALA A 109 -12.58 5.00 5.19
CA ALA A 109 -12.75 3.59 4.81
C ALA A 109 -13.46 2.81 5.91
N LYS A 110 -14.39 1.97 5.50
CA LYS A 110 -15.17 1.12 6.39
C LYS A 110 -15.22 -0.30 5.86
N PRO A 111 -15.27 -1.30 6.72
CA PRO A 111 -15.37 -2.68 6.29
C PRO A 111 -16.70 -2.95 5.57
N ILE A 112 -16.66 -3.68 4.47
CA ILE A 112 -17.86 -4.07 3.75
C ILE A 112 -18.05 -5.58 3.67
N ARG A 113 -16.96 -6.35 3.73
CA ARG A 113 -17.04 -7.81 3.68
C ARG A 113 -15.70 -8.42 4.01
N LEU A 114 -15.68 -9.74 4.16
CA LEU A 114 -14.42 -10.46 4.31
C LEU A 114 -13.82 -10.72 2.93
N ASN A 115 -12.48 -10.75 2.90
CA ASN A 115 -11.73 -11.04 1.70
C ASN A 115 -11.45 -12.54 1.65
N ARG A 116 -12.53 -13.37 1.44
CA ARG A 116 -12.30 -14.76 1.39
C ARG A 116 -12.44 -15.22 0.05
N GLU A 117 -11.95 -15.95 -0.35
CA GLU A 117 -12.12 -16.50 -1.47
C GLU A 117 -12.12 -16.69 -2.05
#